data_2ea7d4ea53c46dd0eb922e0fae2ae52c
#
_entry.id   2ea7d4ea53c46dd0eb922e0fae2ae52c
#
_cell.length_a   1.000
_cell.length_b   1.000
_cell.length_c   1.000
_cell.angle_alpha   90.00
_cell.angle_beta   90.00
_cell.angle_gamma   90.00
#
_symmetry.space_group_name_H-M   'P 1'
#
loop_
_entity.id
_entity.type
_entity.pdbx_description
1 polymer ?
#
loop_
_entity_poly.entity_id
_entity_poly.type
_entity_poly.pdbx_seq_one_letter_code
_entity_poly.pdbx_strand_id
1 'polypeptide(L)' 'MEKYTLDITPQDLGEMIEMIRVQYLKIHAEPFAQKIGVKEGLLLMTEEGRGPHGILLLKKINDTFKNVNVKLVVEID' A
#
# COMPACT_ATOMS: atom_id res chain seq x y z
N MET A 1 7.74 -19.57 20.28
CA MET A 1 7.28 -18.40 19.51
C MET A 1 7.02 -18.82 18.09
N GLU A 2 5.81 -18.64 17.64
CA GLU A 2 5.45 -18.99 16.27
C GLU A 2 6.02 -17.97 15.30
N LYS A 3 6.64 -18.48 14.26
CA LYS A 3 7.18 -17.63 13.21
C LYS A 3 6.29 -17.73 11.99
N TYR A 4 5.90 -16.59 11.48
CA TYR A 4 5.09 -16.53 10.28
C TYR A 4 5.99 -16.07 9.14
N THR A 5 6.06 -16.89 8.10
CA THR A 5 6.69 -16.48 6.85
C THR A 5 5.59 -15.91 5.98
N LEU A 6 5.66 -14.61 5.75
CA LEU A 6 4.74 -13.95 4.84
C LEU A 6 5.45 -13.74 3.51
N ASP A 7 5.04 -14.51 2.52
CA ASP A 7 5.48 -14.24 1.15
C ASP A 7 4.62 -13.10 0.62
N ILE A 8 5.09 -11.88 0.83
CA ILE A 8 4.38 -10.72 0.32
C ILE A 8 4.84 -10.45 -1.09
N THR A 9 3.99 -10.78 -2.06
CA THR A 9 4.25 -10.48 -3.45
C THR A 9 3.88 -9.03 -3.75
N PRO A 10 4.40 -8.42 -4.82
CA PRO A 10 3.94 -7.10 -5.25
C PRO A 10 2.45 -7.03 -5.47
N GLN A 11 1.84 -8.14 -5.92
CA GLN A 11 0.39 -8.20 -6.11
C GLN A 11 -0.34 -8.10 -4.78
N ASP A 12 0.14 -8.77 -3.74
CA ASP A 12 -0.48 -8.72 -2.40
C ASP A 12 -0.42 -7.31 -1.81
N LEU A 13 0.72 -6.63 -1.98
CA LEU A 13 0.85 -5.24 -1.55
C LEU A 13 -0.09 -4.33 -2.32
N GLY A 14 -0.22 -4.55 -3.63
CA GLY A 14 -1.13 -3.78 -4.47
C GLY A 14 -2.57 -3.93 -4.05
N GLU A 15 -2.99 -5.17 -3.82
CA GLU A 15 -4.35 -5.45 -3.34
C GLU A 15 -4.61 -4.82 -1.98
N MET A 16 -3.63 -4.84 -1.09
CA MET A 16 -3.75 -4.22 0.22
C MET A 16 -3.92 -2.70 0.09
N ILE A 17 -3.13 -2.06 -0.77
CA ILE A 17 -3.23 -0.62 -1.00
C ILE A 17 -4.60 -0.26 -1.57
N GLU A 18 -5.06 -1.03 -2.54
CA GLU A 18 -6.39 -0.83 -3.11
C GLU A 18 -7.48 -0.99 -2.06
N MET A 19 -7.39 -2.01 -1.22
CA MET A 19 -8.36 -2.23 -0.15
C MET A 19 -8.40 -1.06 0.82
N ILE A 20 -7.23 -0.55 1.21
CA ILE A 20 -7.16 0.61 2.11
C ILE A 20 -7.85 1.80 1.46
N ARG A 21 -7.54 2.07 0.19
CA ARG A 21 -8.11 3.19 -0.52
C ARG A 21 -9.61 3.07 -0.72
N VAL A 22 -10.07 1.93 -1.19
CA VAL A 22 -11.47 1.74 -1.60
C VAL A 22 -12.37 1.42 -0.41
N GLN A 23 -11.96 0.52 0.47
CA GLN A 23 -12.81 0.02 1.53
C GLN A 23 -12.73 0.82 2.82
N TYR A 24 -11.54 1.24 3.21
CA TYR A 24 -11.36 1.96 4.47
C TYR A 24 -11.45 3.47 4.31
N LEU A 25 -10.75 4.03 3.33
CA LEU A 25 -10.71 5.47 3.12
C LEU A 25 -11.80 5.97 2.18
N LYS A 26 -12.27 5.11 1.28
CA LYS A 26 -13.33 5.41 0.30
C LYS A 26 -13.00 6.64 -0.55
N ILE A 27 -11.77 6.68 -1.06
CA ILE A 27 -11.27 7.79 -1.86
C ILE A 27 -10.99 7.29 -3.28
N HIS A 28 -11.39 8.05 -4.28
CA HIS A 28 -11.08 7.73 -5.68
C HIS A 28 -9.56 7.83 -5.92
N ALA A 29 -9.11 7.14 -6.98
CA ALA A 29 -7.69 7.02 -7.26
C ALA A 29 -6.99 8.36 -7.48
N GLU A 30 -7.57 9.26 -8.26
CA GLU A 30 -6.95 10.54 -8.57
C GLU A 30 -6.71 11.41 -7.32
N PRO A 31 -7.74 11.72 -6.51
CA PRO A 31 -7.51 12.51 -5.31
C PRO A 31 -6.63 11.79 -4.29
N PHE A 32 -6.69 10.47 -4.22
CA PHE A 32 -5.82 9.70 -3.34
C PHE A 32 -4.35 9.85 -3.73
N ALA A 33 -4.07 9.68 -5.02
CA ALA A 33 -2.71 9.85 -5.55
C ALA A 33 -2.18 11.24 -5.27
N GLN A 34 -3.01 12.27 -5.44
CA GLN A 34 -2.62 13.65 -5.14
C GLN A 34 -2.27 13.82 -3.66
N LYS A 35 -3.06 13.22 -2.77
CA LYS A 35 -2.82 13.34 -1.33
C LYS A 35 -1.50 12.71 -0.89
N ILE A 36 -1.15 11.56 -1.49
CA ILE A 36 0.12 10.90 -1.13
C ILE A 36 1.29 11.36 -2.00
N GLY A 37 1.03 12.27 -2.95
CA GLY A 37 2.11 12.88 -3.73
C GLY A 37 2.67 12.02 -4.84
N VAL A 38 1.84 11.18 -5.47
CA VAL A 38 2.26 10.36 -6.61
C VAL A 38 1.31 10.56 -7.78
N LYS A 39 1.72 10.11 -8.96
CA LYS A 39 0.86 10.15 -10.13
C LYS A 39 -0.18 9.04 -10.06
N GLU A 40 -1.38 9.30 -10.55
CA GLU A 40 -2.47 8.32 -10.56
C GLU A 40 -2.04 7.03 -11.27
N GLY A 41 -1.35 7.16 -12.41
CA GLY A 41 -0.88 5.99 -13.14
C GLY A 41 0.03 5.09 -12.31
N LEU A 42 0.90 5.68 -11.50
CA LEU A 42 1.78 4.92 -10.62
C LEU A 42 0.97 4.19 -9.54
N LEU A 43 -0.02 4.86 -8.98
CA LEU A 43 -0.91 4.25 -7.99
C LEU A 43 -1.65 3.04 -8.58
N LEU A 44 -2.29 3.23 -9.73
CA LEU A 44 -3.06 2.17 -10.36
C LEU A 44 -2.18 0.99 -10.77
N MET A 45 -1.00 1.27 -11.31
CA MET A 45 -0.04 0.22 -11.65
C MET A 45 0.35 -0.59 -10.43
N THR A 46 0.60 0.09 -9.31
CA THR A 46 0.99 -0.57 -8.07
C THR A 46 -0.15 -1.41 -7.51
N GLU A 47 -1.40 -0.90 -7.58
CA GLU A 47 -2.57 -1.66 -7.14
C GLU A 47 -2.78 -2.92 -7.98
N GLU A 48 -2.35 -2.91 -9.24
CA GLU A 48 -2.42 -4.08 -10.11
C GLU A 48 -1.28 -5.08 -9.86
N GLY A 49 -0.38 -4.78 -8.95
CA GLY A 49 0.75 -5.65 -8.63
C GLY A 49 1.94 -5.48 -9.53
N ARG A 50 2.02 -4.35 -10.24
CA ARG A 50 3.14 -4.07 -11.15
C ARG A 50 4.10 -3.07 -10.55
N GLY A 51 5.37 -3.23 -10.84
CA GLY A 51 6.42 -2.30 -10.43
C GLY A 51 6.86 -2.48 -8.99
N PRO A 52 7.95 -1.82 -8.61
CA PRO A 52 8.60 -2.01 -7.30
C PRO A 52 8.15 -1.00 -6.22
N HIS A 53 7.04 -0.31 -6.41
CA HIS A 53 6.71 0.86 -5.59
C HIS A 53 5.72 0.59 -4.44
N GLY A 54 5.34 -0.67 -4.21
CA GLY A 54 4.33 -0.99 -3.19
C GLY A 54 4.70 -0.53 -1.79
N ILE A 55 5.93 -0.81 -1.35
CA ILE A 55 6.40 -0.43 -0.02
C ILE A 55 6.48 1.09 0.12
N LEU A 56 6.96 1.77 -0.92
CA LEU A 56 7.04 3.22 -0.91
C LEU A 56 5.66 3.86 -0.78
N LEU A 57 4.68 3.35 -1.53
CA LEU A 57 3.31 3.87 -1.45
C LEU A 57 2.70 3.60 -0.08
N LEU A 58 2.95 2.43 0.49
CA LEU A 58 2.47 2.10 1.82
C LEU A 58 3.01 3.08 2.87
N LYS A 59 4.29 3.41 2.78
CA LYS A 59 4.89 4.40 3.66
C LYS A 59 4.23 5.77 3.49
N LYS A 60 4.01 6.19 2.25
CA LYS A 60 3.35 7.47 1.97
C LYS A 60 1.94 7.52 2.52
N ILE A 61 1.21 6.40 2.43
CA ILE A 61 -0.13 6.28 2.99
C ILE A 61 -0.09 6.45 4.51
N ASN A 62 0.81 5.76 5.18
CA ASN A 62 0.94 5.87 6.63
C ASN A 62 1.33 7.29 7.06
N ASP A 63 2.17 7.97 6.30
CA ASP A 63 2.60 9.33 6.62
C ASP A 63 1.48 10.35 6.38
N THR A 64 0.62 10.09 5.41
CA THR A 64 -0.43 11.03 5.01
C THR A 64 -1.71 10.85 5.83
N PHE A 65 -2.13 9.61 6.04
CA PHE A 65 -3.38 9.29 6.71
C PHE A 65 -3.08 8.77 8.11
N LYS A 66 -3.24 9.63 9.11
CA LYS A 66 -2.89 9.30 10.50
C LYS A 66 -3.78 8.24 11.12
N ASN A 67 -4.96 8.02 10.56
CA ASN A 67 -5.87 6.97 11.01
C ASN A 67 -5.57 5.61 10.38
N VAL A 68 -4.59 5.54 9.49
CA VAL A 68 -4.14 4.30 8.88
C VAL A 68 -2.76 3.98 9.41
N ASN A 69 -2.60 2.80 9.98
CA ASN A 69 -1.31 2.37 10.51
C ASN A 69 -1.05 0.95 10.05
N VAL A 70 -0.53 0.84 8.84
CA VAL A 70 -0.16 -0.46 8.27
C VAL A 70 1.33 -0.68 8.52
N LYS A 71 1.63 -1.76 9.20
CA LYS A 71 3.02 -2.12 9.49
C LYS A 71 3.38 -3.39 8.77
N LEU A 72 4.50 -3.34 8.07
CA LEU A 72 5.11 -4.53 7.50
C LEU A 72 6.14 -5.02 8.50
N VAL A 73 5.89 -6.18 9.08
CA VAL A 73 6.84 -6.78 10.02
C VAL A 73 7.58 -7.90 9.29
N VAL A 74 8.88 -7.72 9.14
CA VAL A 74 9.75 -8.74 8.56
C VAL A 74 10.61 -9.29 9.70
N GLU A 75 10.43 -10.58 10.01
CA GLU A 75 11.28 -11.25 10.96
C GLU A 75 12.35 -12.02 10.20
N ILE A 76 13.60 -11.74 10.54
CA ILE A 76 14.75 -12.42 9.98
C ILE A 76 15.37 -13.27 11.08
N ASP A 77 15.51 -14.54 10.79
CA ASP A 77 16.21 -15.46 11.68
C ASP A 77 17.71 -15.35 11.51
#